data_9414a15a71dcbdf17779219cf3b028a0
#
_entry.id   9414a15a71dcbdf17779219cf3b028a0
#
_cell.length_a   1.000
_cell.length_b   1.000
_cell.length_c   1.000
_cell.angle_alpha   90.00
_cell.angle_beta   90.00
_cell.angle_gamma   90.00
#
_symmetry.space_group_name_H-M   'P 1'
#
loop_
_entity.id
_entity.type
_entity.pdbx_description
1 polymer ?
#
loop_
_entity_poly.entity_id
_entity_poly.type
_entity_poly.pdbx_seq_one_letter_code
_entity_poly.pdbx_strand_id
1 'polypeptide(L)'
;MEKQTVSFEGQSLYVGIDVHKKQWSVSIFSSELHQKTFSQPPSPVSLKSYLDQHFPQARITCAYEASKFGFWIQRELSVFGYHCLVVNPADIPTSNKEASGKTDPIDSRKIGKTLRSGLLTSIHVPALDTEGDRQLFRYRKKLWGDLVKVKNRIKDKLLFAGIDVPEELEGSNWTKAFLKWLKEIEIQAPSTRLTLDLLLEQYHYLYKHFLKVSTQVRHLQRLPRYKANAKLLRAIPGIGPLTTVQLLCEIEDINRFPSFKKLNSFVGFKPSSHSSGEHDWRGRMTYRQHKGLRSSLVECAWTTISADPVMMQRYEELKKRITAKRAIIIIARKLLSRIYFVLKNQKPYELGVVK
;
A
#
# COMPACT_ATOMS: atom_id res chain seq x y z
N MET A 1 -2.52 -6.22 -56.86
CA MET A 1 -1.97 -7.09 -55.80
C MET A 1 -2.88 -7.01 -54.61
N GLU A 2 -3.77 -7.97 -54.42
CA GLU A 2 -4.57 -8.10 -53.23
C GLU A 2 -3.65 -8.34 -52.04
N LYS A 3 -3.72 -7.46 -51.05
CA LYS A 3 -3.04 -7.68 -49.78
C LYS A 3 -3.71 -8.92 -49.13
N GLN A 4 -3.02 -10.06 -49.15
CA GLN A 4 -3.42 -11.20 -48.30
C GLN A 4 -3.49 -10.70 -46.84
N THR A 5 -4.69 -10.58 -46.35
CA THR A 5 -4.97 -10.28 -44.94
C THR A 5 -4.56 -11.51 -44.15
N VAL A 6 -3.41 -11.47 -43.52
CA VAL A 6 -2.97 -12.54 -42.60
C VAL A 6 -3.97 -12.60 -41.47
N SER A 7 -4.72 -13.69 -41.36
CA SER A 7 -5.64 -13.92 -40.23
C SER A 7 -4.84 -14.32 -39.01
N PHE A 8 -5.14 -13.68 -37.87
CA PHE A 8 -4.60 -14.02 -36.56
C PHE A 8 -5.65 -14.70 -35.67
N GLU A 9 -6.74 -15.17 -36.27
CA GLU A 9 -7.82 -15.85 -35.55
C GLU A 9 -7.30 -17.07 -34.77
N GLY A 10 -7.65 -17.11 -33.48
CA GLY A 10 -7.18 -18.16 -32.57
C GLY A 10 -5.75 -18.03 -32.07
N GLN A 11 -4.95 -17.14 -32.64
CA GLN A 11 -3.58 -16.91 -32.17
C GLN A 11 -3.56 -16.08 -30.88
N SER A 12 -2.68 -16.47 -29.95
CA SER A 12 -2.48 -15.73 -28.70
C SER A 12 -1.30 -14.75 -28.85
N LEU A 13 -1.55 -13.50 -28.52
CA LEU A 13 -0.51 -12.45 -28.47
C LEU A 13 -0.31 -11.96 -27.03
N TYR A 14 0.95 -11.75 -26.70
CA TYR A 14 1.41 -11.31 -25.39
C TYR A 14 2.04 -9.93 -25.53
N VAL A 15 1.41 -8.94 -24.88
CA VAL A 15 1.77 -7.53 -25.03
C VAL A 15 2.35 -7.00 -23.72
N GLY A 16 3.65 -6.76 -23.70
CA GLY A 16 4.32 -6.09 -22.60
C GLY A 16 4.30 -4.57 -22.80
N ILE A 17 3.85 -3.84 -21.80
CA ILE A 17 3.70 -2.39 -21.84
C ILE A 17 4.54 -1.77 -20.73
N ASP A 18 5.52 -0.95 -21.11
CA ASP A 18 6.19 -0.05 -20.19
C ASP A 18 5.50 1.31 -20.23
N VAL A 19 4.87 1.68 -19.10
CA VAL A 19 3.93 2.80 -19.00
C VAL A 19 4.64 4.05 -18.52
N HIS A 20 4.70 5.07 -19.37
CA HIS A 20 5.22 6.40 -19.05
C HIS A 20 4.21 7.51 -19.35
N LYS A 21 4.43 8.71 -18.76
CA LYS A 21 3.51 9.85 -18.91
C LYS A 21 3.40 10.37 -20.34
N LYS A 22 4.50 10.37 -21.09
CA LYS A 22 4.57 10.97 -22.43
C LYS A 22 4.36 9.96 -23.56
N GLN A 23 4.81 8.73 -23.35
CA GLN A 23 4.71 7.65 -24.32
C GLN A 23 4.74 6.30 -23.61
N TRP A 24 4.22 5.27 -24.27
CA TRP A 24 4.37 3.88 -23.83
C TRP A 24 5.32 3.16 -24.78
N SER A 25 6.20 2.35 -24.23
CA SER A 25 6.93 1.35 -25.00
C SER A 25 6.15 0.04 -24.99
N VAL A 26 5.87 -0.50 -26.15
CA VAL A 26 5.04 -1.69 -26.32
C VAL A 26 5.84 -2.75 -27.05
N SER A 27 5.84 -3.96 -26.52
CA SER A 27 6.47 -5.13 -27.15
C SER A 27 5.46 -6.25 -27.32
N ILE A 28 5.32 -6.76 -28.53
CA ILE A 28 4.35 -7.78 -28.90
C ILE A 28 5.09 -9.09 -29.20
N PHE A 29 4.57 -10.18 -28.65
CA PHE A 29 5.06 -11.54 -28.85
C PHE A 29 3.90 -12.45 -29.29
N SER A 30 4.15 -13.32 -30.24
CA SER A 30 3.32 -14.51 -30.43
C SER A 30 3.80 -15.63 -29.50
N SER A 31 3.20 -16.83 -29.59
CA SER A 31 3.66 -17.99 -28.82
C SER A 31 5.16 -18.30 -29.07
N GLU A 32 5.64 -18.06 -30.28
CA GLU A 32 7.00 -18.46 -30.70
C GLU A 32 7.96 -17.29 -30.82
N LEU A 33 7.53 -16.17 -31.40
CA LEU A 33 8.41 -15.10 -31.84
C LEU A 33 8.10 -13.75 -31.19
N HIS A 34 9.15 -12.92 -31.12
CA HIS A 34 9.01 -11.50 -30.91
C HIS A 34 8.57 -10.84 -32.23
N GLN A 35 7.38 -10.24 -32.23
CA GLN A 35 6.80 -9.63 -33.43
C GLN A 35 7.33 -8.21 -33.63
N LYS A 36 7.19 -7.35 -32.60
CA LYS A 36 7.57 -5.94 -32.72
C LYS A 36 7.76 -5.27 -31.37
N THR A 37 8.64 -4.27 -31.32
CA THR A 37 8.71 -3.29 -30.24
C THR A 37 8.61 -1.90 -30.85
N PHE A 38 7.78 -1.04 -30.28
CA PHE A 38 7.55 0.34 -30.75
C PHE A 38 7.12 1.24 -29.60
N SER A 39 7.18 2.54 -29.84
CA SER A 39 6.66 3.55 -28.94
C SER A 39 5.36 4.12 -29.50
N GLN A 40 4.41 4.42 -28.60
CA GLN A 40 3.12 5.00 -28.96
C GLN A 40 2.70 6.08 -27.96
N PRO A 41 1.66 6.89 -28.28
CA PRO A 41 1.01 7.77 -27.31
C PRO A 41 0.50 6.99 -26.08
N PRO A 42 0.43 7.62 -24.89
CA PRO A 42 0.02 6.95 -23.64
C PRO A 42 -1.51 6.75 -23.61
N SER A 43 -2.03 5.93 -24.51
CA SER A 43 -3.47 5.72 -24.71
C SER A 43 -3.79 4.24 -24.97
N PRO A 44 -4.69 3.63 -24.17
CA PRO A 44 -5.23 2.30 -24.46
C PRO A 44 -5.95 2.22 -25.81
N VAL A 45 -6.63 3.31 -26.22
CA VAL A 45 -7.31 3.38 -27.52
C VAL A 45 -6.33 3.29 -28.69
N SER A 46 -5.19 4.00 -28.60
CA SER A 46 -4.13 3.90 -29.62
C SER A 46 -3.57 2.50 -29.70
N LEU A 47 -3.38 1.82 -28.56
CA LEU A 47 -2.93 0.43 -28.54
C LEU A 47 -3.96 -0.49 -29.19
N LYS A 48 -5.25 -0.31 -28.86
CA LYS A 48 -6.33 -1.08 -29.47
C LYS A 48 -6.35 -0.92 -30.98
N SER A 49 -6.35 0.32 -31.48
CA SER A 49 -6.34 0.60 -32.93
C SER A 49 -5.16 -0.06 -33.64
N TYR A 50 -3.97 -0.01 -33.03
CA TYR A 50 -2.80 -0.66 -33.58
C TYR A 50 -2.96 -2.20 -33.62
N LEU A 51 -3.45 -2.80 -32.55
CA LEU A 51 -3.62 -4.25 -32.45
C LEU A 51 -4.72 -4.76 -33.42
N ASP A 52 -5.84 -4.06 -33.50
CA ASP A 52 -6.94 -4.41 -34.42
C ASP A 52 -6.50 -4.33 -35.90
N GLN A 53 -5.66 -3.34 -36.24
CA GLN A 53 -5.17 -3.15 -37.61
C GLN A 53 -4.14 -4.20 -38.04
N HIS A 54 -3.23 -4.57 -37.11
CA HIS A 54 -2.11 -5.42 -37.44
C HIS A 54 -2.27 -6.89 -37.05
N PHE A 55 -3.18 -7.17 -36.12
CA PHE A 55 -3.42 -8.49 -35.56
C PHE A 55 -4.93 -8.76 -35.37
N PRO A 56 -5.72 -8.66 -36.42
CA PRO A 56 -7.16 -8.81 -36.34
C PRO A 56 -7.55 -10.18 -35.78
N GLN A 57 -8.55 -10.20 -34.87
CA GLN A 57 -9.11 -11.40 -34.24
C GLN A 57 -8.15 -12.21 -33.34
N ALA A 58 -6.96 -11.69 -33.04
CA ALA A 58 -6.04 -12.34 -32.12
C ALA A 58 -6.56 -12.27 -30.67
N ARG A 59 -6.23 -13.26 -29.86
CA ARG A 59 -6.45 -13.24 -28.41
C ARG A 59 -5.35 -12.44 -27.72
N ILE A 60 -5.70 -11.25 -27.19
CA ILE A 60 -4.72 -10.35 -26.62
C ILE A 60 -4.63 -10.53 -25.10
N THR A 61 -3.41 -10.78 -24.62
CA THR A 61 -3.06 -10.70 -23.20
C THR A 61 -2.01 -9.62 -23.00
N CYS A 62 -2.30 -8.64 -22.15
CA CYS A 62 -1.42 -7.53 -21.84
C CYS A 62 -0.83 -7.64 -20.43
N ALA A 63 0.33 -7.04 -20.21
CA ALA A 63 0.85 -6.81 -18.86
C ALA A 63 1.60 -5.49 -18.76
N TYR A 64 1.49 -4.82 -17.61
CA TYR A 64 2.29 -3.66 -17.26
C TYR A 64 2.66 -3.65 -15.78
N GLU A 65 3.72 -2.91 -15.43
CA GLU A 65 4.17 -2.79 -14.04
C GLU A 65 3.26 -1.88 -13.21
N ALA A 66 2.94 -2.33 -11.98
CA ALA A 66 2.25 -1.49 -11.00
C ALA A 66 3.09 -0.27 -10.64
N SER A 67 2.55 0.91 -10.88
CA SER A 67 3.25 2.18 -10.72
C SER A 67 2.30 3.29 -10.25
N LYS A 68 2.78 4.53 -10.28
CA LYS A 68 1.98 5.74 -10.00
C LYS A 68 0.80 5.96 -10.96
N PHE A 69 0.76 5.25 -12.08
CA PHE A 69 -0.32 5.35 -13.05
C PHE A 69 -1.60 4.61 -12.64
N GLY A 70 -1.56 3.81 -11.56
CA GLY A 70 -2.76 3.14 -11.04
C GLY A 70 -3.29 2.02 -11.92
N PHE A 71 -4.61 1.80 -11.87
CA PHE A 71 -5.28 0.65 -12.51
C PHE A 71 -6.22 1.02 -13.65
N TRP A 72 -6.33 2.30 -14.02
CA TRP A 72 -7.24 2.74 -15.06
C TRP A 72 -6.93 2.12 -16.43
N ILE A 73 -5.64 1.93 -16.74
CA ILE A 73 -5.18 1.29 -17.98
C ILE A 73 -5.69 -0.15 -18.07
N GLN A 74 -5.56 -0.91 -16.97
CA GLN A 74 -6.06 -2.28 -16.90
C GLN A 74 -7.58 -2.33 -17.13
N ARG A 75 -8.33 -1.40 -16.52
CA ARG A 75 -9.78 -1.33 -16.67
C ARG A 75 -10.18 -1.03 -18.11
N GLU A 76 -9.56 -0.03 -18.74
CA GLU A 76 -9.86 0.31 -20.14
C GLU A 76 -9.50 -0.83 -21.11
N LEU A 77 -8.33 -1.46 -20.94
CA LEU A 77 -7.94 -2.61 -21.77
C LEU A 77 -8.90 -3.80 -21.55
N SER A 78 -9.42 -3.98 -20.34
CA SER A 78 -10.42 -5.03 -20.06
C SER A 78 -11.77 -4.73 -20.70
N VAL A 79 -12.19 -3.46 -20.81
CA VAL A 79 -13.39 -3.05 -21.56
C VAL A 79 -13.26 -3.40 -23.06
N PHE A 80 -12.07 -3.35 -23.62
CA PHE A 80 -11.81 -3.80 -25.00
C PHE A 80 -11.78 -5.31 -25.17
N GLY A 81 -11.99 -6.08 -24.10
CA GLY A 81 -11.95 -7.56 -24.12
C GLY A 81 -10.55 -8.13 -23.93
N TYR A 82 -9.53 -7.33 -23.67
CA TYR A 82 -8.17 -7.81 -23.45
C TYR A 82 -7.98 -8.30 -22.03
N HIS A 83 -7.29 -9.43 -21.88
CA HIS A 83 -6.87 -9.89 -20.56
C HIS A 83 -5.62 -9.12 -20.13
N CYS A 84 -5.75 -8.19 -19.17
CA CYS A 84 -4.67 -7.30 -18.75
C CYS A 84 -4.23 -7.58 -17.31
N LEU A 85 -2.95 -7.95 -17.15
CA LEU A 85 -2.30 -8.19 -15.85
C LEU A 85 -1.59 -6.92 -15.39
N VAL A 86 -1.79 -6.56 -14.13
CA VAL A 86 -0.95 -5.58 -13.44
C VAL A 86 0.03 -6.35 -12.56
N VAL A 87 1.33 -6.19 -12.78
CA VAL A 87 2.35 -7.01 -12.14
C VAL A 87 3.21 -6.21 -11.16
N ASN A 88 3.67 -6.86 -10.10
CA ASN A 88 4.61 -6.21 -9.19
C ASN A 88 5.98 -6.15 -9.85
N PRO A 89 6.65 -4.97 -9.95
CA PRO A 89 7.99 -4.84 -10.51
C PRO A 89 9.00 -5.84 -9.93
N ALA A 90 8.87 -6.15 -8.64
CA ALA A 90 9.76 -7.09 -7.96
C ALA A 90 9.54 -8.57 -8.34
N ASP A 91 8.48 -8.88 -9.10
CA ASP A 91 8.19 -10.25 -9.56
C ASP A 91 8.65 -10.49 -11.02
N ILE A 92 9.14 -9.44 -11.68
CA ILE A 92 9.71 -9.53 -13.02
C ILE A 92 11.19 -9.94 -12.90
N PRO A 93 11.60 -11.11 -13.42
CA PRO A 93 12.98 -11.55 -13.37
C PRO A 93 13.91 -10.52 -14.04
N THR A 94 14.96 -10.13 -13.35
CA THR A 94 15.96 -9.18 -13.87
C THR A 94 17.34 -9.77 -13.66
N SER A 95 18.11 -9.93 -14.72
CA SER A 95 19.51 -10.30 -14.63
C SER A 95 20.37 -9.09 -14.22
N ASN A 96 21.54 -9.34 -13.62
CA ASN A 96 22.47 -8.26 -13.23
C ASN A 96 22.91 -7.43 -14.46
N LYS A 97 23.01 -8.05 -15.64
CA LYS A 97 23.35 -7.38 -16.90
C LYS A 97 22.24 -6.42 -17.36
N GLU A 98 20.98 -6.80 -17.20
CA GLU A 98 19.82 -5.96 -17.55
C GLU A 98 19.62 -4.82 -16.53
N ALA A 99 20.05 -4.98 -15.30
CA ALA A 99 19.98 -3.94 -14.28
C ALA A 99 20.90 -2.74 -14.58
N SER A 100 22.00 -2.95 -15.33
CA SER A 100 22.95 -1.91 -15.71
C SER A 100 22.61 -1.18 -17.01
N GLY A 101 21.68 -1.71 -17.83
CA GLY A 101 21.33 -1.16 -19.16
C GLY A 101 19.82 -0.90 -19.31
N LYS A 102 19.20 -0.21 -18.36
CA LYS A 102 17.76 0.02 -18.34
C LYS A 102 17.31 1.01 -19.41
N THR A 103 16.43 0.56 -20.34
CA THR A 103 15.73 1.41 -21.31
C THR A 103 14.30 0.93 -21.50
N ASP A 104 13.37 1.84 -21.81
CA ASP A 104 11.94 1.53 -21.97
C ASP A 104 11.64 0.36 -22.95
N PRO A 105 12.31 0.24 -24.12
CA PRO A 105 12.15 -0.92 -24.99
C PRO A 105 12.61 -2.24 -24.39
N ILE A 106 13.65 -2.23 -23.55
CA ILE A 106 14.12 -3.43 -22.86
C ILE A 106 13.10 -3.85 -21.80
N ASP A 107 12.55 -2.89 -21.03
CA ASP A 107 11.57 -3.16 -19.98
C ASP A 107 10.27 -3.72 -20.59
N SER A 108 9.72 -3.14 -21.67
CA SER A 108 8.52 -3.67 -22.33
C SER A 108 8.74 -5.07 -22.92
N ARG A 109 9.92 -5.35 -23.52
CA ARG A 109 10.27 -6.70 -24.04
C ARG A 109 10.33 -7.72 -22.91
N LYS A 110 10.90 -7.34 -21.80
CA LYS A 110 11.03 -8.19 -20.61
C LYS A 110 9.67 -8.56 -20.03
N ILE A 111 8.77 -7.57 -19.89
CA ILE A 111 7.40 -7.81 -19.47
C ILE A 111 6.71 -8.78 -20.45
N GLY A 112 6.77 -8.50 -21.76
CA GLY A 112 6.14 -9.32 -22.80
C GLY A 112 6.68 -10.74 -22.84
N LYS A 113 8.02 -10.92 -22.76
CA LYS A 113 8.67 -12.23 -22.73
C LYS A 113 8.27 -13.04 -21.50
N THR A 114 8.23 -12.40 -20.31
CA THR A 114 7.86 -13.06 -19.06
C THR A 114 6.36 -13.37 -19.03
N LEU A 115 5.53 -12.52 -19.66
CA LEU A 115 4.10 -12.77 -19.83
C LEU A 115 3.87 -14.02 -20.71
N ARG A 116 4.55 -14.10 -21.84
CA ARG A 116 4.49 -15.25 -22.75
C ARG A 116 4.86 -16.57 -22.07
N SER A 117 5.86 -16.55 -21.20
CA SER A 117 6.29 -17.76 -20.49
C SER A 117 5.35 -18.16 -19.33
N GLY A 118 4.26 -17.42 -19.08
CA GLY A 118 3.31 -17.72 -18.01
C GLY A 118 3.84 -17.47 -16.57
N LEU A 119 5.00 -16.83 -16.43
CA LEU A 119 5.67 -16.62 -15.13
C LEU A 119 5.14 -15.39 -14.37
N LEU A 120 4.35 -14.52 -15.04
CA LEU A 120 3.81 -13.34 -14.39
C LEU A 120 2.54 -13.66 -13.58
N THR A 121 2.52 -13.15 -12.36
CA THR A 121 1.31 -13.21 -11.51
C THR A 121 0.76 -11.81 -11.35
N SER A 122 -0.55 -11.63 -11.67
CA SER A 122 -1.22 -10.36 -11.46
C SER A 122 -1.35 -10.03 -9.98
N ILE A 123 -1.12 -8.77 -9.64
CA ILE A 123 -1.57 -8.23 -8.36
C ILE A 123 -3.09 -8.04 -8.39
N HIS A 124 -3.69 -7.97 -7.21
CA HIS A 124 -5.12 -7.69 -7.11
C HIS A 124 -5.43 -6.23 -7.52
N VAL A 125 -6.28 -6.09 -8.53
CA VAL A 125 -6.84 -4.80 -8.94
C VAL A 125 -8.10 -4.56 -8.12
N PRO A 126 -8.15 -3.52 -7.28
CA PRO A 126 -9.31 -3.25 -6.45
C PRO A 126 -10.50 -2.73 -7.28
N ALA A 127 -11.71 -2.86 -6.74
CA ALA A 127 -12.86 -2.13 -7.26
C ALA A 127 -12.58 -0.61 -7.25
N LEU A 128 -13.17 0.12 -8.18
CA LEU A 128 -12.92 1.56 -8.36
C LEU A 128 -13.20 2.35 -7.07
N ASP A 129 -14.30 2.05 -6.40
CA ASP A 129 -14.66 2.67 -5.13
C ASP A 129 -13.64 2.38 -4.03
N THR A 130 -13.19 1.12 -3.92
CA THR A 130 -12.17 0.74 -2.93
C THR A 130 -10.83 1.39 -3.23
N GLU A 131 -10.48 1.58 -4.50
CA GLU A 131 -9.28 2.33 -4.88
C GLU A 131 -9.37 3.79 -4.43
N GLY A 132 -10.53 4.45 -4.63
CA GLY A 132 -10.79 5.81 -4.14
C GLY A 132 -10.68 5.90 -2.62
N ASP A 133 -11.29 4.95 -1.90
CA ASP A 133 -11.22 4.88 -0.43
C ASP A 133 -9.78 4.69 0.09
N ARG A 134 -8.98 3.85 -0.60
CA ARG A 134 -7.55 3.71 -0.32
C ARG A 134 -6.79 5.03 -0.50
N GLN A 135 -7.10 5.77 -1.57
CA GLN A 135 -6.46 7.06 -1.83
C GLN A 135 -6.79 8.05 -0.74
N LEU A 136 -8.06 8.12 -0.30
CA LEU A 136 -8.49 9.00 0.79
C LEU A 136 -7.80 8.64 2.12
N PHE A 137 -7.73 7.34 2.46
CA PHE A 137 -7.02 6.87 3.66
C PHE A 137 -5.52 7.21 3.60
N ARG A 138 -4.89 6.97 2.46
CA ARG A 138 -3.46 7.26 2.25
C ARG A 138 -3.18 8.76 2.24
N TYR A 139 -4.11 9.57 1.73
CA TYR A 139 -4.02 11.02 1.79
C TYR A 139 -4.04 11.54 3.23
N ARG A 140 -4.94 11.01 4.07
CA ARG A 140 -4.93 11.31 5.51
C ARG A 140 -3.55 11.06 6.14
N LYS A 141 -2.90 9.95 5.77
CA LYS A 141 -1.56 9.62 6.29
C LYS A 141 -0.49 10.61 5.82
N LYS A 142 -0.58 11.08 4.58
CA LYS A 142 0.32 12.14 4.05
C LYS A 142 0.13 13.44 4.82
N LEU A 143 -1.12 13.87 5.03
CA LEU A 143 -1.43 15.06 5.82
C LEU A 143 -0.87 15.00 7.25
N TRP A 144 -0.94 13.82 7.89
CA TRP A 144 -0.28 13.63 9.18
C TRP A 144 1.24 13.84 9.10
N GLY A 145 1.88 13.29 8.08
CA GLY A 145 3.31 13.52 7.85
C GLY A 145 3.66 15.00 7.64
N ASP A 146 2.82 15.73 6.93
CA ASP A 146 3.02 17.16 6.70
C ASP A 146 2.82 17.98 7.98
N LEU A 147 1.83 17.63 8.79
CA LEU A 147 1.67 18.20 10.14
C LEU A 147 2.91 17.97 11.01
N VAL A 148 3.47 16.76 11.02
CA VAL A 148 4.69 16.46 11.78
C VAL A 148 5.86 17.31 11.31
N LYS A 149 6.01 17.51 9.99
CA LYS A 149 7.06 18.39 9.44
C LYS A 149 6.92 19.83 9.94
N VAL A 150 5.69 20.39 9.90
CA VAL A 150 5.44 21.75 10.39
C VAL A 150 5.70 21.86 11.89
N LYS A 151 5.26 20.88 12.66
CA LYS A 151 5.54 20.79 14.10
C LYS A 151 7.04 20.81 14.39
N ASN A 152 7.83 20.05 13.64
CA ASN A 152 9.28 20.05 13.81
C ASN A 152 9.89 21.40 13.42
N ARG A 153 9.45 22.01 12.30
CA ARG A 153 9.90 23.35 11.90
C ARG A 153 9.64 24.41 12.97
N ILE A 154 8.49 24.34 13.65
CA ILE A 154 8.18 25.25 14.77
C ILE A 154 9.17 25.02 15.93
N LYS A 155 9.41 23.76 16.31
CA LYS A 155 10.40 23.45 17.37
C LYS A 155 11.82 23.89 17.00
N ASP A 156 12.23 23.63 15.76
CA ASP A 156 13.54 24.05 15.26
C ASP A 156 13.68 25.59 15.28
N LYS A 157 12.57 26.31 15.03
CA LYS A 157 12.55 27.79 15.11
C LYS A 157 12.72 28.30 16.53
N LEU A 158 12.10 27.65 17.53
CA LEU A 158 12.30 27.99 18.94
C LEU A 158 13.75 27.77 19.37
N LEU A 159 14.31 26.59 19.03
CA LEU A 159 15.73 26.29 19.31
C LEU A 159 16.66 27.32 18.66
N PHE A 160 16.41 27.68 17.40
CA PHE A 160 17.22 28.70 16.69
C PHE A 160 17.15 30.08 17.36
N ALA A 161 16.00 30.42 17.96
CA ALA A 161 15.82 31.71 18.68
C ALA A 161 16.30 31.65 20.15
N GLY A 162 16.84 30.52 20.62
CA GLY A 162 17.24 30.34 22.01
C GLY A 162 16.09 30.36 23.00
N ILE A 163 14.89 29.93 22.56
CA ILE A 163 13.67 29.93 23.37
C ILE A 163 13.40 28.53 23.86
N ASP A 164 13.46 28.33 25.19
CA ASP A 164 13.10 27.09 25.84
C ASP A 164 11.59 27.02 26.11
N VAL A 165 11.05 25.81 26.04
CA VAL A 165 9.66 25.56 26.42
C VAL A 165 9.56 25.61 27.95
N PRO A 166 8.61 26.38 28.53
CA PRO A 166 8.40 26.41 29.98
C PRO A 166 8.16 25.01 30.58
N GLU A 167 8.68 24.75 31.78
CA GLU A 167 8.54 23.45 32.46
C GLU A 167 7.08 23.00 32.57
N GLU A 168 6.14 23.94 32.82
CA GLU A 168 4.70 23.64 32.95
C GLU A 168 4.09 23.14 31.62
N LEU A 169 4.76 23.42 30.48
CA LEU A 169 4.34 22.99 29.14
C LEU A 169 5.16 21.82 28.61
N GLU A 170 6.15 21.34 29.35
CA GLU A 170 6.91 20.16 28.98
C GLU A 170 5.99 18.93 28.90
N GLY A 171 6.14 18.14 27.83
CA GLY A 171 5.26 17.02 27.53
C GLY A 171 3.86 17.38 27.02
N SER A 172 3.42 18.65 27.16
CA SER A 172 2.10 19.15 26.75
C SER A 172 2.07 19.72 25.32
N ASN A 173 3.00 19.33 24.47
CA ASN A 173 3.12 19.83 23.11
C ASN A 173 1.80 19.73 22.31
N TRP A 174 1.46 20.81 21.61
CA TRP A 174 0.30 20.93 20.72
C TRP A 174 -1.07 20.96 21.43
N THR A 175 -1.09 21.16 22.75
CA THR A 175 -2.29 21.51 23.52
C THR A 175 -2.69 22.95 23.24
N LYS A 176 -3.91 23.31 23.66
CA LYS A 176 -4.38 24.71 23.56
C LYS A 176 -3.45 25.68 24.32
N ALA A 177 -2.96 25.27 25.50
CA ALA A 177 -2.02 26.06 26.30
C ALA A 177 -0.70 26.30 25.56
N PHE A 178 -0.10 25.22 25.03
CA PHE A 178 1.15 25.33 24.25
C PHE A 178 0.98 26.21 23.00
N LEU A 179 -0.13 26.07 22.27
CA LEU A 179 -0.39 26.89 21.08
C LEU A 179 -0.67 28.36 21.44
N LYS A 180 -1.28 28.63 22.61
CA LYS A 180 -1.46 29.98 23.12
C LYS A 180 -0.10 30.60 23.44
N TRP A 181 0.74 29.90 24.21
CA TRP A 181 2.08 30.34 24.53
C TRP A 181 2.92 30.66 23.26
N LEU A 182 2.89 29.79 22.23
CA LEU A 182 3.59 30.05 20.96
C LEU A 182 3.16 31.35 20.26
N LYS A 183 1.92 31.78 20.45
CA LYS A 183 1.41 33.04 19.91
C LYS A 183 1.86 34.27 20.72
N GLU A 184 2.04 34.09 22.02
CA GLU A 184 2.29 35.18 22.98
C GLU A 184 3.77 35.39 23.29
N ILE A 185 4.66 34.43 22.95
CA ILE A 185 6.10 34.58 23.17
C ILE A 185 6.67 35.77 22.42
N GLU A 186 7.48 36.53 23.10
CA GLU A 186 8.23 37.63 22.51
C GLU A 186 9.47 37.12 21.80
N ILE A 187 9.69 37.57 20.57
CA ILE A 187 10.88 37.30 19.76
C ILE A 187 11.43 38.63 19.28
N GLN A 188 12.64 38.96 19.69
CA GLN A 188 13.27 40.24 19.40
C GLN A 188 13.38 40.55 17.90
N ALA A 189 13.69 39.54 17.07
CA ALA A 189 13.83 39.71 15.63
C ALA A 189 12.47 39.63 14.94
N PRO A 190 11.93 40.74 14.32
CA PRO A 190 10.61 40.78 13.73
C PRO A 190 10.40 39.71 12.65
N SER A 191 11.42 39.46 11.81
CA SER A 191 11.34 38.44 10.75
C SER A 191 11.25 36.99 11.31
N THR A 192 11.88 36.75 12.48
CA THR A 192 11.79 35.47 13.16
C THR A 192 10.39 35.28 13.75
N ARG A 193 9.80 36.33 14.36
CA ARG A 193 8.42 36.32 14.83
C ARG A 193 7.45 36.04 13.70
N LEU A 194 7.57 36.81 12.59
CA LEU A 194 6.75 36.61 11.39
C LEU A 194 6.86 35.17 10.86
N THR A 195 8.09 34.61 10.83
CA THR A 195 8.28 33.22 10.39
C THR A 195 7.52 32.22 11.29
N LEU A 196 7.54 32.42 12.61
CA LEU A 196 6.80 31.58 13.55
C LEU A 196 5.29 31.71 13.34
N ASP A 197 4.79 32.93 13.13
CA ASP A 197 3.37 33.17 12.88
C ASP A 197 2.88 32.47 11.61
N LEU A 198 3.63 32.56 10.52
CA LEU A 198 3.33 31.86 9.26
C LEU A 198 3.34 30.32 9.43
N LEU A 199 4.28 29.80 10.22
CA LEU A 199 4.29 28.35 10.55
C LEU A 199 3.09 27.93 11.42
N LEU A 200 2.63 28.79 12.34
CA LEU A 200 1.43 28.55 13.14
C LEU A 200 0.17 28.59 12.28
N GLU A 201 0.06 29.52 11.33
CA GLU A 201 -1.03 29.53 10.35
C GLU A 201 -1.05 28.24 9.51
N GLN A 202 0.12 27.84 8.99
CA GLN A 202 0.26 26.59 8.24
C GLN A 202 -0.15 25.38 9.10
N TYR A 203 0.26 25.33 10.38
CA TYR A 203 -0.15 24.28 11.30
C TYR A 203 -1.67 24.24 11.48
N HIS A 204 -2.32 25.37 11.75
CA HIS A 204 -3.76 25.44 11.96
C HIS A 204 -4.55 25.02 10.71
N TYR A 205 -4.11 25.48 9.54
CA TYR A 205 -4.71 25.07 8.26
C TYR A 205 -4.62 23.54 8.07
N LEU A 206 -3.42 22.98 8.17
CA LEU A 206 -3.20 21.54 8.00
C LEU A 206 -3.94 20.72 9.05
N TYR A 207 -3.99 21.18 10.30
CA TYR A 207 -4.69 20.49 11.37
C TYR A 207 -6.21 20.45 11.14
N LYS A 208 -6.82 21.57 10.79
CA LYS A 208 -8.24 21.64 10.41
C LYS A 208 -8.55 20.71 9.24
N HIS A 209 -7.70 20.71 8.22
CA HIS A 209 -7.86 19.85 7.06
C HIS A 209 -7.70 18.36 7.41
N PHE A 210 -6.71 18.02 8.23
CA PHE A 210 -6.51 16.67 8.74
C PHE A 210 -7.72 16.14 9.54
N LEU A 211 -8.34 16.98 10.37
CA LEU A 211 -9.56 16.62 11.09
C LEU A 211 -10.73 16.33 10.14
N LYS A 212 -10.93 17.20 9.13
CA LYS A 212 -11.96 17.02 8.09
C LYS A 212 -11.78 15.68 7.37
N VAL A 213 -10.58 15.41 6.87
CA VAL A 213 -10.27 14.15 6.17
C VAL A 213 -10.40 12.96 7.10
N SER A 214 -9.96 13.07 8.36
CA SER A 214 -10.09 12.00 9.36
C SER A 214 -11.55 11.63 9.65
N THR A 215 -12.45 12.61 9.64
CA THR A 215 -13.90 12.38 9.79
C THR A 215 -14.45 11.62 8.59
N GLN A 216 -14.10 12.03 7.36
CA GLN A 216 -14.52 11.33 6.14
C GLN A 216 -14.00 9.89 6.09
N VAL A 217 -12.74 9.67 6.44
CA VAL A 217 -12.16 8.32 6.53
C VAL A 217 -12.93 7.46 7.55
N ARG A 218 -13.24 7.99 8.74
CA ARG A 218 -14.03 7.23 9.73
C ARG A 218 -15.44 6.91 9.24
N HIS A 219 -16.02 7.77 8.40
CA HIS A 219 -17.34 7.55 7.82
C HIS A 219 -17.36 6.35 6.86
N LEU A 220 -16.27 6.05 6.16
CA LEU A 220 -16.20 4.94 5.20
C LEU A 220 -16.66 3.60 5.80
N GLN A 221 -16.36 3.30 7.08
CA GLN A 221 -16.80 2.07 7.73
C GLN A 221 -18.34 1.92 7.82
N ARG A 222 -19.11 3.00 7.62
CA ARG A 222 -20.58 3.01 7.67
C ARG A 222 -21.21 2.73 6.32
N LEU A 223 -20.43 2.80 5.23
CA LEU A 223 -20.91 2.51 3.89
C LEU A 223 -21.44 1.07 3.79
N PRO A 224 -22.51 0.81 3.03
CA PRO A 224 -23.11 -0.53 2.91
C PRO A 224 -22.08 -1.61 2.60
N ARG A 225 -21.14 -1.36 1.68
CA ARG A 225 -20.07 -2.29 1.28
C ARG A 225 -19.11 -2.69 2.41
N TYR A 226 -19.00 -1.88 3.48
CA TYR A 226 -18.07 -2.12 4.59
C TYR A 226 -18.76 -2.43 5.92
N LYS A 227 -20.02 -2.04 6.09
CA LYS A 227 -20.73 -2.02 7.38
C LYS A 227 -20.67 -3.36 8.13
N ALA A 228 -20.93 -4.48 7.43
CA ALA A 228 -20.93 -5.80 8.04
C ALA A 228 -19.53 -6.18 8.56
N ASN A 229 -18.51 -6.11 7.70
CA ASN A 229 -17.13 -6.44 8.07
C ASN A 229 -16.56 -5.43 9.07
N ALA A 230 -16.97 -4.17 9.02
CA ALA A 230 -16.58 -3.16 10.00
C ALA A 230 -17.08 -3.52 11.43
N LYS A 231 -18.32 -3.98 11.53
CA LYS A 231 -18.88 -4.45 12.82
C LYS A 231 -18.05 -5.61 13.39
N LEU A 232 -17.70 -6.58 12.55
CA LEU A 232 -16.88 -7.73 12.95
C LEU A 232 -15.47 -7.31 13.39
N LEU A 233 -14.81 -6.45 12.65
CA LEU A 233 -13.47 -5.98 12.98
C LEU A 233 -13.44 -5.12 14.24
N ARG A 234 -14.46 -4.28 14.46
CA ARG A 234 -14.61 -3.44 15.66
C ARG A 234 -14.85 -4.23 16.94
N ALA A 235 -15.33 -5.47 16.84
CA ALA A 235 -15.48 -6.38 17.99
C ALA A 235 -14.13 -6.92 18.48
N ILE A 236 -13.06 -6.82 17.68
CA ILE A 236 -11.73 -7.29 18.07
C ILE A 236 -11.06 -6.21 18.95
N PRO A 237 -10.63 -6.53 20.18
CA PRO A 237 -9.94 -5.59 21.05
C PRO A 237 -8.70 -4.98 20.38
N GLY A 238 -8.52 -3.68 20.53
CA GLY A 238 -7.42 -2.94 19.93
C GLY A 238 -7.64 -2.46 18.50
N ILE A 239 -8.70 -2.90 17.80
CA ILE A 239 -9.00 -2.44 16.44
C ILE A 239 -9.92 -1.22 16.47
N GLY A 240 -9.32 -0.04 16.27
CA GLY A 240 -10.01 1.23 16.20
C GLY A 240 -10.66 1.52 14.82
N PRO A 241 -11.47 2.61 14.72
CA PRO A 241 -12.16 2.95 13.47
C PRO A 241 -11.23 3.14 12.27
N LEU A 242 -10.07 3.76 12.48
CA LEU A 242 -9.10 4.01 11.41
C LEU A 242 -8.42 2.73 10.92
N THR A 243 -8.06 1.84 11.85
CA THR A 243 -7.49 0.53 11.49
C THR A 243 -8.53 -0.35 10.80
N THR A 244 -9.80 -0.27 11.22
CA THR A 244 -10.92 -0.94 10.53
C THR A 244 -10.98 -0.52 9.07
N VAL A 245 -11.03 0.79 8.79
CA VAL A 245 -11.07 1.29 7.41
C VAL A 245 -9.83 0.86 6.63
N GLN A 246 -8.65 0.95 7.24
CA GLN A 246 -7.42 0.50 6.60
C GLN A 246 -7.47 -0.97 6.21
N LEU A 247 -7.91 -1.84 7.11
CA LEU A 247 -8.06 -3.28 6.84
C LEU A 247 -9.05 -3.52 5.70
N LEU A 248 -10.22 -2.88 5.74
CA LEU A 248 -11.26 -3.02 4.74
C LEU A 248 -10.80 -2.57 3.35
N CYS A 249 -10.15 -1.41 3.26
CA CYS A 249 -9.66 -0.90 1.98
C CYS A 249 -8.48 -1.71 1.42
N GLU A 250 -7.51 -2.12 2.27
CA GLU A 250 -6.31 -2.79 1.78
C GLU A 250 -6.51 -4.30 1.57
N ILE A 251 -7.33 -4.95 2.38
CA ILE A 251 -7.70 -6.36 2.20
C ILE A 251 -8.79 -6.50 1.12
N GLU A 252 -9.81 -5.63 1.15
CA GLU A 252 -11.01 -5.62 0.32
C GLU A 252 -11.83 -6.90 0.45
N ASP A 253 -11.44 -7.98 -0.25
CA ASP A 253 -12.02 -9.32 -0.10
C ASP A 253 -11.03 -10.27 0.58
N ILE A 254 -11.44 -10.82 1.72
CA ILE A 254 -10.63 -11.80 2.46
C ILE A 254 -10.47 -13.11 1.67
N ASN A 255 -11.41 -13.40 0.77
CA ASN A 255 -11.42 -14.66 0.00
C ASN A 255 -10.30 -14.71 -1.05
N ARG A 256 -9.77 -13.54 -1.46
CA ARG A 256 -8.58 -13.50 -2.34
C ARG A 256 -7.31 -14.09 -1.69
N PHE A 257 -7.36 -14.31 -0.39
CA PHE A 257 -6.28 -15.00 0.34
C PHE A 257 -6.71 -16.44 0.65
N PRO A 258 -6.28 -17.44 -0.11
CA PRO A 258 -6.69 -18.83 0.07
C PRO A 258 -6.26 -19.40 1.43
N SER A 259 -5.27 -18.81 2.08
CA SER A 259 -4.80 -19.21 3.41
C SER A 259 -4.28 -18.04 4.23
N PHE A 260 -4.27 -18.18 5.55
CA PHE A 260 -3.63 -17.22 6.45
C PHE A 260 -2.14 -16.97 6.09
N LYS A 261 -1.42 -17.99 5.59
CA LYS A 261 -0.03 -17.85 5.15
C LYS A 261 0.12 -16.80 4.05
N LYS A 262 -0.84 -16.73 3.11
CA LYS A 262 -0.84 -15.74 2.03
C LYS A 262 -1.13 -14.33 2.54
N LEU A 263 -2.14 -14.15 3.42
CA LEU A 263 -2.40 -12.85 4.07
C LEU A 263 -1.22 -12.40 4.93
N ASN A 264 -0.63 -13.31 5.70
CA ASN A 264 0.54 -13.03 6.53
C ASN A 264 1.75 -12.57 5.70
N SER A 265 1.95 -13.18 4.53
CA SER A 265 2.98 -12.77 3.57
C SER A 265 2.69 -11.38 2.97
N PHE A 266 1.43 -11.10 2.62
CA PHE A 266 1.01 -9.79 2.12
C PHE A 266 1.26 -8.66 3.12
N VAL A 267 0.94 -8.88 4.40
CA VAL A 267 1.21 -7.91 5.48
C VAL A 267 2.70 -7.82 5.80
N GLY A 268 3.45 -8.90 5.63
CA GLY A 268 4.91 -8.95 5.84
C GLY A 268 5.32 -9.32 7.26
N PHE A 269 4.55 -10.15 7.97
CA PHE A 269 4.98 -10.76 9.24
C PHE A 269 5.77 -12.07 9.04
N LYS A 270 6.19 -12.37 7.81
CA LYS A 270 7.05 -13.52 7.53
C LYS A 270 8.52 -13.08 7.62
N PRO A 271 9.36 -13.74 8.45
CA PRO A 271 10.79 -13.51 8.40
C PRO A 271 11.35 -14.03 7.06
N SER A 272 12.46 -13.45 6.60
CA SER A 272 13.25 -14.07 5.53
C SER A 272 13.84 -15.38 6.06
N SER A 273 13.82 -16.42 5.25
CA SER A 273 14.50 -17.70 5.54
C SER A 273 15.59 -17.88 4.51
N HIS A 274 16.76 -18.18 4.96
CA HIS A 274 17.88 -18.64 4.14
C HIS A 274 18.21 -20.05 4.62
N SER A 275 18.02 -21.03 3.75
CA SER A 275 18.47 -22.41 4.00
C SER A 275 19.59 -22.73 3.03
N SER A 276 20.73 -23.13 3.54
CA SER A 276 21.83 -23.68 2.77
C SER A 276 22.26 -25.01 3.41
N GLY A 277 21.97 -26.12 2.74
CA GLY A 277 22.33 -27.45 3.22
C GLY A 277 21.74 -27.75 4.61
N GLU A 278 22.60 -27.94 5.61
CA GLU A 278 22.22 -28.37 6.96
C GLU A 278 21.79 -27.22 7.90
N HIS A 279 21.90 -25.94 7.47
CA HIS A 279 21.62 -24.78 8.32
C HIS A 279 20.43 -23.94 7.84
N ASP A 280 19.36 -23.91 8.66
CA ASP A 280 18.22 -23.00 8.51
C ASP A 280 18.45 -21.72 9.30
N TRP A 281 18.73 -20.61 8.61
CA TRP A 281 18.87 -19.31 9.24
C TRP A 281 17.65 -18.43 8.99
N ARG A 282 17.05 -17.92 10.07
CA ARG A 282 15.95 -16.97 10.01
C ARG A 282 16.48 -15.55 10.07
N GLY A 283 16.37 -14.85 8.96
CA GLY A 283 16.79 -13.46 8.83
C GLY A 283 15.80 -12.44 9.36
N ARG A 284 16.02 -11.18 8.99
CA ARG A 284 15.11 -10.07 9.30
C ARG A 284 13.78 -10.22 8.55
N MET A 285 12.77 -9.45 8.94
CA MET A 285 11.49 -9.41 8.20
C MET A 285 11.71 -8.94 6.76
N THR A 286 10.99 -9.54 5.81
CA THR A 286 11.14 -9.23 4.38
C THR A 286 10.82 -7.77 4.07
N TYR A 287 11.52 -7.18 3.10
CA TYR A 287 11.22 -5.85 2.57
C TYR A 287 9.92 -5.83 1.74
N ARG A 288 9.54 -6.96 1.13
CA ARG A 288 8.26 -7.16 0.43
C ARG A 288 7.14 -7.24 1.46
N GLN A 289 6.45 -6.13 1.69
CA GLN A 289 5.46 -6.03 2.75
C GLN A 289 4.51 -4.87 2.56
N HIS A 290 3.33 -4.98 3.13
CA HIS A 290 2.43 -3.85 3.29
C HIS A 290 2.80 -3.06 4.57
N LYS A 291 3.84 -2.21 4.47
CA LYS A 291 4.42 -1.47 5.61
C LYS A 291 3.36 -0.78 6.47
N GLY A 292 2.35 -0.17 5.84
CA GLY A 292 1.29 0.55 6.55
C GLY A 292 0.42 -0.34 7.42
N LEU A 293 -0.05 -1.48 6.89
CA LEU A 293 -0.85 -2.45 7.66
C LEU A 293 -0.05 -3.06 8.80
N ARG A 294 1.20 -3.45 8.52
CA ARG A 294 2.05 -4.05 9.56
C ARG A 294 2.26 -3.09 10.74
N SER A 295 2.57 -1.82 10.47
CA SER A 295 2.75 -0.82 11.53
C SER A 295 1.47 -0.66 12.35
N SER A 296 0.31 -0.49 11.70
CA SER A 296 -0.97 -0.34 12.41
C SER A 296 -1.34 -1.57 13.24
N LEU A 297 -1.06 -2.77 12.74
CA LEU A 297 -1.33 -4.01 13.51
C LEU A 297 -0.41 -4.17 14.72
N VAL A 298 0.83 -3.70 14.64
CA VAL A 298 1.74 -3.68 15.80
C VAL A 298 1.22 -2.72 16.87
N GLU A 299 0.77 -1.53 16.47
CA GLU A 299 0.12 -0.58 17.40
C GLU A 299 -1.16 -1.16 18.02
N CYS A 300 -2.01 -1.79 17.20
CA CYS A 300 -3.20 -2.47 17.71
C CYS A 300 -2.86 -3.59 18.70
N ALA A 301 -1.76 -4.33 18.49
CA ALA A 301 -1.35 -5.41 19.37
C ALA A 301 -1.02 -4.93 20.79
N TRP A 302 -0.45 -3.72 20.95
CA TRP A 302 -0.25 -3.12 22.27
C TRP A 302 -1.57 -2.88 23.02
N THR A 303 -2.60 -2.39 22.33
CA THR A 303 -3.93 -2.23 22.92
C THR A 303 -4.61 -3.58 23.16
N THR A 304 -4.40 -4.55 22.26
CA THR A 304 -4.99 -5.89 22.36
C THR A 304 -4.50 -6.62 23.61
N ILE A 305 -3.21 -6.57 23.94
CA ILE A 305 -2.69 -7.23 25.16
C ILE A 305 -3.24 -6.63 26.44
N SER A 306 -3.63 -5.34 26.43
CA SER A 306 -4.26 -4.71 27.61
C SER A 306 -5.74 -5.06 27.76
N ALA A 307 -6.40 -5.54 26.70
CA ALA A 307 -7.84 -5.77 26.69
C ALA A 307 -8.26 -7.25 26.49
N ASP A 308 -7.32 -8.12 26.13
CA ASP A 308 -7.56 -9.56 25.92
C ASP A 308 -6.63 -10.37 26.81
N PRO A 309 -7.17 -11.03 27.87
CA PRO A 309 -6.38 -11.78 28.85
C PRO A 309 -5.50 -12.88 28.24
N VAL A 310 -6.01 -13.61 27.21
CA VAL A 310 -5.26 -14.67 26.52
C VAL A 310 -4.10 -14.10 25.70
N MET A 311 -4.29 -12.92 25.12
CA MET A 311 -3.21 -12.25 24.40
C MET A 311 -2.16 -11.69 25.34
N MET A 312 -2.57 -11.19 26.52
CA MET A 312 -1.67 -10.75 27.59
C MET A 312 -0.84 -11.93 28.09
N GLN A 313 -1.49 -13.03 28.50
CA GLN A 313 -0.78 -14.23 28.96
C GLN A 313 0.26 -14.69 27.94
N ARG A 314 -0.14 -14.75 26.68
CA ARG A 314 0.77 -15.16 25.60
C ARG A 314 1.94 -14.20 25.42
N TYR A 315 1.70 -12.90 25.58
CA TYR A 315 2.77 -11.89 25.50
C TYR A 315 3.78 -12.06 26.65
N GLU A 316 3.32 -12.27 27.90
CA GLU A 316 4.19 -12.48 29.06
C GLU A 316 5.00 -13.79 28.93
N GLU A 317 4.40 -14.89 28.45
CA GLU A 317 5.13 -16.13 28.15
C GLU A 317 6.27 -15.90 27.13
N LEU A 318 6.00 -15.11 26.10
CA LEU A 318 7.00 -14.80 25.07
C LEU A 318 8.14 -13.94 25.63
N LYS A 319 7.85 -12.97 26.50
CA LYS A 319 8.85 -12.09 27.14
C LYS A 319 9.86 -12.86 27.97
N LYS A 320 9.51 -14.01 28.51
CA LYS A 320 10.45 -14.89 29.25
C LYS A 320 11.56 -15.45 28.35
N ARG A 321 11.36 -15.48 27.02
CA ARG A 321 12.26 -16.13 26.05
C ARG A 321 12.85 -15.18 25.02
N ILE A 322 12.16 -14.07 24.72
CA ILE A 322 12.55 -13.12 23.68
C ILE A 322 12.29 -11.70 24.13
N THR A 323 12.89 -10.72 23.43
CA THR A 323 12.70 -9.30 23.74
C THR A 323 11.25 -8.86 23.53
N ALA A 324 10.77 -7.88 24.31
CA ALA A 324 9.43 -7.29 24.20
C ALA A 324 9.09 -6.84 22.76
N LYS A 325 10.07 -6.26 22.04
CA LYS A 325 9.92 -5.85 20.63
C LYS A 325 9.65 -7.03 19.69
N ARG A 326 10.23 -8.19 19.93
CA ARG A 326 9.94 -9.42 19.16
C ARG A 326 8.63 -10.05 19.59
N ALA A 327 8.33 -10.06 20.88
CA ALA A 327 7.09 -10.62 21.43
C ALA A 327 5.86 -9.92 20.83
N ILE A 328 5.82 -8.58 20.81
CA ILE A 328 4.68 -7.83 20.28
C ILE A 328 4.43 -8.08 18.77
N ILE A 329 5.49 -8.34 17.98
CA ILE A 329 5.34 -8.71 16.57
C ILE A 329 4.64 -10.07 16.42
N ILE A 330 4.93 -11.03 17.32
CA ILE A 330 4.26 -12.33 17.33
C ILE A 330 2.78 -12.15 17.71
N ILE A 331 2.48 -11.28 18.68
CA ILE A 331 1.10 -10.93 19.05
C ILE A 331 0.39 -10.26 17.88
N ALA A 332 1.01 -9.30 17.18
CA ALA A 332 0.45 -8.66 16.00
C ALA A 332 0.13 -9.67 14.88
N ARG A 333 0.99 -10.66 14.68
CA ARG A 333 0.71 -11.78 13.76
C ARG A 333 -0.46 -12.64 14.25
N LYS A 334 -0.57 -12.89 15.56
CA LYS A 334 -1.69 -13.64 16.15
C LYS A 334 -3.01 -12.83 15.99
N LEU A 335 -2.97 -11.52 16.22
CA LEU A 335 -4.08 -10.61 15.95
C LEU A 335 -4.52 -10.67 14.46
N LEU A 336 -3.58 -10.63 13.52
CA LEU A 336 -3.88 -10.80 12.10
C LEU A 336 -4.55 -12.15 11.80
N SER A 337 -4.15 -13.23 12.48
CA SER A 337 -4.81 -14.54 12.35
C SER A 337 -6.26 -14.50 12.84
N ARG A 338 -6.54 -13.75 13.91
CA ARG A 338 -7.91 -13.56 14.40
C ARG A 338 -8.74 -12.74 13.40
N ILE A 339 -8.17 -11.66 12.86
CA ILE A 339 -8.81 -10.87 11.79
C ILE A 339 -9.16 -11.76 10.60
N TYR A 340 -8.22 -12.60 10.14
CA TYR A 340 -8.45 -13.54 9.05
C TYR A 340 -9.62 -14.48 9.34
N PHE A 341 -9.64 -15.09 10.53
CA PHE A 341 -10.68 -16.01 10.95
C PHE A 341 -12.06 -15.32 11.01
N VAL A 342 -12.15 -14.16 11.65
CA VAL A 342 -13.38 -13.38 11.81
C VAL A 342 -13.97 -12.98 10.45
N LEU A 343 -13.13 -12.47 9.54
CA LEU A 343 -13.58 -12.07 8.22
C LEU A 343 -13.92 -13.27 7.31
N LYS A 344 -13.16 -14.37 7.40
CA LYS A 344 -13.35 -15.56 6.57
C LYS A 344 -14.62 -16.33 6.93
N ASN A 345 -14.90 -16.44 8.24
CA ASN A 345 -16.03 -17.21 8.74
C ASN A 345 -17.26 -16.33 9.06
N GLN A 346 -17.15 -15.00 8.90
CA GLN A 346 -18.21 -14.04 9.24
C GLN A 346 -18.76 -14.21 10.66
N LYS A 347 -17.87 -14.59 11.60
CA LYS A 347 -18.20 -14.78 13.02
C LYS A 347 -17.54 -13.66 13.84
N PRO A 348 -18.25 -13.12 14.87
CA PRO A 348 -17.67 -12.12 15.75
C PRO A 348 -16.50 -12.71 16.54
N TYR A 349 -15.62 -11.81 16.99
CA TYR A 349 -14.53 -12.18 17.87
C TYR A 349 -15.06 -12.54 19.25
N GLU A 350 -14.59 -13.64 19.81
CA GLU A 350 -14.86 -14.06 21.18
C GLU A 350 -13.60 -13.91 22.03
N LEU A 351 -13.73 -13.23 23.16
CA LEU A 351 -12.63 -13.10 24.13
C LEU A 351 -12.31 -14.48 24.70
N GLY A 352 -11.02 -14.80 24.71
CA GLY A 352 -10.57 -16.03 25.36
C GLY A 352 -10.60 -15.93 26.87
N VAL A 353 -10.91 -17.04 27.53
CA VAL A 353 -10.83 -17.17 28.98
C VAL A 353 -9.51 -17.83 29.33
N VAL A 354 -8.77 -17.25 30.28
CA VAL A 354 -7.60 -17.88 30.88
C VAL A 354 -8.11 -18.87 31.92
N LYS A 355 -7.84 -20.17 31.70
CA LYS A 355 -8.09 -21.22 32.70
C LYS A 355 -6.95 -21.28 33.71
#